data_c16bd05458facf67fd9df8cb66b42e85
#
_entry.id   c16bd05458facf67fd9df8cb66b42e85
#
_cell.length_a   1.000
_cell.length_b   1.000
_cell.length_c   1.000
_cell.angle_alpha   90.00
_cell.angle_beta   90.00
_cell.angle_gamma   90.00
#
_symmetry.space_group_name_H-M   'P 1'
#
loop_
_entity.id
_entity.type
_entity.pdbx_description
1 polymer ?
#
loop_
_entity_poly.entity_id
_entity_poly.type
_entity_poly.pdbx_seq_one_letter_code
_entity_poly.pdbx_strand_id
1 'polypeptide(L)'
;NISNVGFYAFAYSTKLQKVTLGDKVEQINTPFIGCTNLKQFQADKKEIGYYAVNDVLYYKDKEKTYMKCYPAAKQEDSYEFPAGVNGGGLCFANCRYLKKVVYAKDSIMGQDFYECHNLTVVLPDVVVNPAIGSENDSYDGKWEPFKNCTNFILQGKKNPFMQSYAVSKGFTYSIV
;
A
#
# COMPACT_ATOMS: atom_id res chain seq x y z
N ASN A 1 2.39 23.64 16.19
CA ASN A 1 3.29 22.62 15.61
C ASN A 1 2.67 21.25 15.89
N ILE A 2 2.28 20.54 14.83
CA ILE A 2 1.74 19.17 14.93
C ILE A 2 2.90 18.21 14.69
N SER A 3 3.17 17.33 15.66
CA SER A 3 4.18 16.27 15.54
C SER A 3 3.55 14.88 15.30
N ASN A 4 2.28 14.70 15.65
CA ASN A 4 1.59 13.43 15.53
C ASN A 4 0.25 13.58 14.81
N VAL A 5 0.03 12.76 13.79
CA VAL A 5 -1.25 12.61 13.10
C VAL A 5 -1.80 11.23 13.43
N GLY A 6 -2.81 11.21 14.29
CA GLY A 6 -3.40 10.00 14.84
C GLY A 6 -4.13 9.13 13.80
N PHE A 7 -4.57 7.96 14.25
CA PHE A 7 -5.39 7.05 13.44
C PHE A 7 -6.66 7.75 12.96
N TYR A 8 -6.94 7.61 11.68
CA TYR A 8 -8.16 8.12 11.03
C TYR A 8 -8.41 9.62 11.16
N ALA A 9 -7.37 10.44 11.51
CA ALA A 9 -7.52 11.87 11.77
C ALA A 9 -8.16 12.66 10.60
N PHE A 10 -7.98 12.21 9.37
CA PHE A 10 -8.60 12.78 8.16
C PHE A 10 -9.45 11.76 7.40
N ALA A 11 -9.82 10.63 8.04
CA ALA A 11 -10.58 9.60 7.36
C ALA A 11 -11.87 10.18 6.76
N TYR A 12 -12.18 9.76 5.52
CA TYR A 12 -13.35 10.19 4.77
C TYR A 12 -13.42 11.70 4.48
N SER A 13 -12.29 12.41 4.57
CA SER A 13 -12.20 13.81 4.14
C SER A 13 -12.21 13.90 2.61
N THR A 14 -13.38 13.70 2.01
CA THR A 14 -13.53 13.58 0.55
C THR A 14 -13.22 14.86 -0.23
N LYS A 15 -13.13 16.02 0.43
CA LYS A 15 -12.73 17.30 -0.19
C LYS A 15 -11.23 17.53 -0.15
N LEU A 16 -10.46 16.72 0.61
CA LEU A 16 -9.01 16.86 0.74
C LEU A 16 -8.33 16.48 -0.58
N GLN A 17 -7.58 17.40 -1.17
CA GLN A 17 -6.89 17.19 -2.45
C GLN A 17 -5.36 17.15 -2.31
N LYS A 18 -4.83 17.82 -1.29
CA LYS A 18 -3.39 17.97 -1.06
C LYS A 18 -3.07 17.95 0.43
N VAL A 19 -1.98 17.31 0.77
CA VAL A 19 -1.39 17.34 2.12
C VAL A 19 0.04 17.83 2.04
N THR A 20 0.38 18.85 2.81
CA THR A 20 1.75 19.31 2.99
C THR A 20 2.19 19.02 4.41
N LEU A 21 3.28 18.26 4.56
CA LEU A 21 3.85 17.92 5.86
C LEU A 21 5.01 18.89 6.19
N GLY A 22 4.95 19.46 7.37
CA GLY A 22 6.07 20.22 7.92
C GLY A 22 7.17 19.28 8.45
N ASP A 23 8.33 19.86 8.74
CA ASP A 23 9.55 19.19 9.20
C ASP A 23 9.43 18.57 10.60
N LYS A 24 8.43 18.95 11.38
CA LYS A 24 8.21 18.47 12.76
C LYS A 24 7.26 17.29 12.88
N VAL A 25 6.76 16.78 11.75
CA VAL A 25 5.89 15.59 11.79
C VAL A 25 6.74 14.33 12.02
N GLU A 26 6.49 13.68 13.15
CA GLU A 26 7.24 12.51 13.61
C GLU A 26 6.43 11.22 13.43
N GLN A 27 5.08 11.30 13.49
CA GLN A 27 4.23 10.12 13.41
C GLN A 27 2.97 10.37 12.58
N ILE A 28 2.68 9.43 11.68
CA ILE A 28 1.46 9.38 10.87
C ILE A 28 0.88 7.97 10.94
N ASN A 29 -0.32 7.82 11.50
CA ASN A 29 -0.99 6.54 11.73
C ASN A 29 -2.22 6.37 10.82
N THR A 30 -2.00 6.05 9.55
CA THR A 30 -3.04 5.71 8.56
C THR A 30 -4.22 6.71 8.54
N PRO A 31 -3.99 8.03 8.44
CA PRO A 31 -5.04 9.02 8.66
C PRO A 31 -5.93 9.30 7.44
N PHE A 32 -5.56 8.81 6.22
CA PHE A 32 -6.13 9.28 4.95
C PHE A 32 -7.07 8.27 4.28
N ILE A 33 -7.57 7.26 5.00
CA ILE A 33 -8.56 6.30 4.46
C ILE A 33 -9.81 7.06 4.02
N GLY A 34 -10.34 6.74 2.84
CA GLY A 34 -11.54 7.37 2.30
C GLY A 34 -11.34 8.81 1.81
N CYS A 35 -10.10 9.32 1.76
CA CYS A 35 -9.77 10.61 1.15
C CYS A 35 -9.76 10.49 -0.39
N THR A 36 -10.91 10.19 -0.97
CA THR A 36 -11.07 9.77 -2.37
C THR A 36 -10.70 10.82 -3.43
N ASN A 37 -10.48 12.07 -3.05
CA ASN A 37 -10.00 13.13 -3.93
C ASN A 37 -8.57 13.59 -3.65
N LEU A 38 -7.86 12.89 -2.77
CA LEU A 38 -6.47 13.20 -2.48
C LEU A 38 -5.58 12.88 -3.69
N LYS A 39 -4.88 13.89 -4.20
CA LYS A 39 -4.08 13.84 -5.41
C LYS A 39 -2.58 13.84 -5.13
N GLN A 40 -2.14 14.48 -4.06
CA GLN A 40 -0.73 14.69 -3.82
C GLN A 40 -0.37 14.88 -2.35
N PHE A 41 0.84 14.41 -2.02
CA PHE A 41 1.57 14.78 -0.82
C PHE A 41 2.75 15.67 -1.17
N GLN A 42 3.07 16.61 -0.29
CA GLN A 42 4.30 17.39 -0.30
C GLN A 42 4.99 17.26 1.06
N ALA A 43 6.23 16.86 1.05
CA ALA A 43 7.11 16.83 2.20
C ALA A 43 8.55 16.83 1.69
N ASP A 44 9.42 17.57 2.36
CA ASP A 44 10.82 17.65 1.98
C ASP A 44 11.53 16.32 2.23
N LYS A 45 12.49 15.99 1.35
CA LYS A 45 13.28 14.79 1.52
C LYS A 45 14.16 14.90 2.75
N LYS A 46 14.06 13.91 3.64
CA LYS A 46 14.85 13.81 4.87
C LYS A 46 15.69 12.54 4.87
N GLU A 47 16.75 12.55 5.65
CA GLU A 47 17.53 11.34 5.91
C GLU A 47 16.71 10.32 6.70
N ILE A 48 15.96 10.77 7.70
CA ILE A 48 15.01 9.99 8.51
C ILE A 48 13.70 10.78 8.61
N GLY A 49 12.57 10.12 8.53
CA GLY A 49 11.24 10.70 8.66
C GLY A 49 10.39 10.61 7.40
N TYR A 50 9.35 11.45 7.36
CA TYR A 50 8.42 11.50 6.22
C TYR A 50 8.97 12.36 5.09
N TYR A 51 8.76 11.91 3.87
CA TYR A 51 9.07 12.65 2.65
C TYR A 51 8.11 12.25 1.52
N ALA A 52 8.02 13.06 0.48
CA ALA A 52 7.21 12.75 -0.69
C ALA A 52 8.05 12.73 -1.97
N VAL A 53 7.77 11.75 -2.83
CA VAL A 53 8.34 11.65 -4.16
C VAL A 53 7.21 11.34 -5.14
N ASN A 54 7.12 12.10 -6.23
CA ASN A 54 6.05 11.95 -7.22
C ASN A 54 4.66 11.88 -6.57
N ASP A 55 4.40 12.81 -5.63
CA ASP A 55 3.17 12.94 -4.87
C ASP A 55 2.88 11.80 -3.86
N VAL A 56 3.66 10.73 -3.83
CA VAL A 56 3.50 9.59 -2.92
C VAL A 56 4.23 9.83 -1.60
N LEU A 57 3.59 9.50 -0.48
CA LEU A 57 4.14 9.66 0.86
C LEU A 57 4.92 8.43 1.29
N TYR A 58 6.15 8.66 1.74
CA TYR A 58 7.05 7.66 2.30
C TYR A 58 7.47 8.01 3.72
N TYR A 59 7.95 7.01 4.42
CA TYR A 59 8.66 7.14 5.70
C TYR A 59 9.93 6.32 5.65
N LYS A 60 11.04 6.91 6.05
CA LYS A 60 12.32 6.24 6.18
C LYS A 60 12.79 6.29 7.65
N ASP A 61 13.11 5.13 8.18
CA ASP A 61 13.86 4.99 9.42
C ASP A 61 15.36 4.75 9.11
N LYS A 62 16.13 4.30 10.09
CA LYS A 62 17.58 4.04 9.93
C LYS A 62 17.87 2.86 9.00
N GLU A 63 16.95 1.92 8.88
CA GLU A 63 17.17 0.64 8.21
C GLU A 63 16.30 0.48 6.96
N LYS A 64 15.06 0.97 6.99
CA LYS A 64 14.03 0.63 6.00
C LYS A 64 13.28 1.86 5.51
N THR A 65 12.73 1.71 4.31
CA THR A 65 11.80 2.68 3.75
C THR A 65 10.44 2.02 3.55
N TYR A 66 9.38 2.76 3.91
CA TYR A 66 8.00 2.31 3.80
C TYR A 66 7.20 3.31 2.96
N MET A 67 6.40 2.82 2.03
CA MET A 67 5.37 3.64 1.42
C MET A 67 4.21 3.78 2.40
N LYS A 68 3.88 5.01 2.78
CA LYS A 68 2.84 5.31 3.77
C LYS A 68 1.48 5.59 3.14
N CYS A 69 1.47 6.26 1.99
CA CYS A 69 0.22 6.53 1.29
C CYS A 69 0.46 6.87 -0.17
N TYR A 70 -0.20 6.14 -1.06
CA TYR A 70 -0.42 6.49 -2.45
C TYR A 70 -1.70 7.31 -2.54
N PRO A 71 -1.72 8.49 -3.17
CA PRO A 71 -2.91 9.33 -3.22
C PRO A 71 -4.05 8.67 -4.01
N ALA A 72 -5.22 8.53 -3.40
CA ALA A 72 -6.35 7.78 -3.98
C ALA A 72 -6.86 8.35 -5.33
N ALA A 73 -6.66 9.64 -5.57
CA ALA A 73 -7.06 10.33 -6.82
C ALA A 73 -5.88 10.64 -7.76
N LYS A 74 -4.70 10.08 -7.52
CA LYS A 74 -3.58 10.19 -8.46
C LYS A 74 -3.93 9.46 -9.75
N GLN A 75 -3.83 10.18 -10.89
CA GLN A 75 -4.26 9.70 -12.19
C GLN A 75 -3.11 8.96 -12.92
N GLU A 76 -2.75 7.81 -12.40
CA GLU A 76 -1.79 6.90 -13.03
C GLU A 76 -2.41 5.51 -13.16
N ASP A 77 -2.18 4.86 -14.28
CA ASP A 77 -2.69 3.51 -14.54
C ASP A 77 -1.84 2.42 -13.87
N SER A 78 -0.58 2.71 -13.59
CA SER A 78 0.35 1.74 -13.01
C SER A 78 1.30 2.39 -12.00
N TYR A 79 1.72 1.59 -11.03
CA TYR A 79 2.73 1.97 -10.06
C TYR A 79 3.71 0.81 -9.85
N GLU A 80 5.00 1.13 -9.85
CA GLU A 80 6.07 0.19 -9.52
C GLU A 80 6.70 0.59 -8.19
N PHE A 81 6.73 -0.35 -7.23
CA PHE A 81 7.45 -0.14 -6.00
C PHE A 81 8.93 0.05 -6.28
N PRO A 82 9.55 1.11 -5.78
CA PRO A 82 11.00 1.24 -5.82
C PRO A 82 11.68 0.10 -5.04
N ALA A 83 12.85 -0.33 -5.52
CA ALA A 83 13.63 -1.34 -4.81
C ALA A 83 13.94 -0.90 -3.37
N GLY A 84 13.83 -1.82 -2.41
CA GLY A 84 14.08 -1.56 -0.99
C GLY A 84 12.96 -0.80 -0.25
N VAL A 85 11.81 -0.60 -0.91
CA VAL A 85 10.61 0.00 -0.28
C VAL A 85 9.62 -1.10 0.07
N ASN A 86 9.07 -1.02 1.27
CA ASN A 86 8.04 -1.94 1.77
C ASN A 86 6.67 -1.28 1.83
N GLY A 87 5.61 -2.07 1.81
CA GLY A 87 4.27 -1.61 2.10
C GLY A 87 4.15 -1.13 3.55
N GLY A 88 3.47 -0.01 3.76
CA GLY A 88 3.33 0.64 5.07
C GLY A 88 1.97 0.48 5.74
N GLY A 89 1.18 -0.50 5.33
CA GLY A 89 -0.18 -0.75 5.81
C GLY A 89 -1.20 0.24 5.23
N LEU A 90 -2.19 -0.28 4.50
CA LEU A 90 -3.24 0.48 3.82
C LEU A 90 -2.72 1.60 2.89
N CYS A 91 -1.49 1.42 2.37
CA CYS A 91 -0.83 2.46 1.57
C CYS A 91 -1.50 2.70 0.20
N PHE A 92 -2.34 1.77 -0.28
CA PHE A 92 -3.18 1.90 -1.48
C PHE A 92 -4.67 1.93 -1.14
N ALA A 93 -5.07 2.56 -0.06
CA ALA A 93 -6.49 2.66 0.26
C ALA A 93 -7.25 3.51 -0.76
N ASN A 94 -8.39 2.98 -1.27
CA ASN A 94 -9.31 3.67 -2.17
C ASN A 94 -8.70 4.12 -3.53
N CYS A 95 -7.61 3.49 -3.99
CA CYS A 95 -6.97 3.82 -5.26
C CYS A 95 -7.83 3.35 -6.44
N ARG A 96 -8.53 4.27 -7.09
CA ARG A 96 -9.54 3.96 -8.13
C ARG A 96 -9.02 4.09 -9.57
N TYR A 97 -7.88 4.75 -9.78
CA TYR A 97 -7.31 4.95 -11.12
C TYR A 97 -6.23 3.92 -11.44
N LEU A 98 -5.58 3.35 -10.43
CA LEU A 98 -4.59 2.30 -10.63
C LEU A 98 -5.23 1.03 -11.22
N LYS A 99 -4.63 0.54 -12.28
CA LYS A 99 -4.97 -0.73 -12.94
C LYS A 99 -3.90 -1.80 -12.69
N LYS A 100 -2.69 -1.38 -12.33
CA LYS A 100 -1.58 -2.29 -12.08
C LYS A 100 -0.66 -1.77 -10.99
N VAL A 101 -0.28 -2.65 -10.06
CA VAL A 101 0.80 -2.43 -9.09
C VAL A 101 1.81 -3.55 -9.23
N VAL A 102 3.08 -3.19 -9.37
CA VAL A 102 4.20 -4.14 -9.47
C VAL A 102 5.09 -3.96 -8.24
N TYR A 103 5.20 -4.98 -7.41
CA TYR A 103 6.16 -4.98 -6.32
C TYR A 103 7.56 -5.28 -6.85
N ALA A 104 8.56 -4.57 -6.35
CA ALA A 104 9.95 -4.92 -6.62
C ALA A 104 10.30 -6.27 -5.95
N LYS A 105 11.33 -6.93 -6.48
CA LYS A 105 11.89 -8.11 -5.85
C LYS A 105 12.30 -7.79 -4.40
N ASP A 106 12.07 -8.74 -3.49
CA ASP A 106 12.38 -8.66 -2.07
C ASP A 106 11.62 -7.56 -1.28
N SER A 107 10.62 -6.92 -1.89
CA SER A 107 9.70 -6.05 -1.16
C SER A 107 8.81 -6.86 -0.23
N ILE A 108 8.44 -6.28 0.90
CA ILE A 108 7.47 -6.88 1.82
C ILE A 108 6.10 -6.27 1.57
N MET A 109 5.13 -7.12 1.22
CA MET A 109 3.73 -6.73 1.13
C MET A 109 3.04 -6.99 2.48
N GLY A 110 2.41 -5.96 3.03
CA GLY A 110 1.56 -6.04 4.22
C GLY A 110 0.07 -6.07 3.87
N GLN A 111 -0.74 -5.45 4.71
CA GLN A 111 -2.16 -5.17 4.43
C GLN A 111 -2.27 -3.86 3.64
N ASP A 112 -1.84 -3.85 2.39
CA ASP A 112 -1.58 -2.61 1.67
C ASP A 112 -2.79 -2.04 0.93
N PHE A 113 -3.77 -2.88 0.60
CA PHE A 113 -4.93 -2.50 -0.20
C PHE A 113 -6.22 -2.47 0.63
N TYR A 114 -7.03 -1.45 0.41
CA TYR A 114 -8.34 -1.32 1.02
C TYR A 114 -9.29 -0.63 0.03
N GLU A 115 -10.44 -1.25 -0.24
CA GLU A 115 -11.44 -0.71 -1.18
C GLU A 115 -10.85 -0.27 -2.53
N CYS A 116 -9.97 -1.10 -3.09
CA CYS A 116 -9.48 -0.98 -4.46
C CYS A 116 -10.23 -1.97 -5.36
N HIS A 117 -10.44 -1.60 -6.62
CA HIS A 117 -11.21 -2.43 -7.55
C HIS A 117 -10.55 -2.48 -8.91
N ASN A 118 -10.72 -3.63 -9.62
CA ASN A 118 -10.21 -3.83 -10.98
C ASN A 118 -8.68 -3.65 -11.10
N LEU A 119 -7.92 -4.21 -10.17
CA LEU A 119 -6.48 -4.02 -10.06
C LEU A 119 -5.72 -5.34 -10.30
N THR A 120 -4.67 -5.28 -11.10
CA THR A 120 -3.66 -6.34 -11.21
C THR A 120 -2.51 -6.05 -10.27
N VAL A 121 -2.20 -6.98 -9.37
CA VAL A 121 -1.04 -6.88 -8.47
C VAL A 121 -0.02 -7.95 -8.85
N VAL A 122 1.17 -7.50 -9.23
CA VAL A 122 2.28 -8.36 -9.64
C VAL A 122 3.27 -8.51 -8.48
N LEU A 123 3.52 -9.75 -8.10
CA LEU A 123 4.32 -10.17 -6.96
C LEU A 123 5.48 -11.07 -7.46
N PRO A 124 6.53 -10.53 -8.09
CA PRO A 124 7.53 -11.36 -8.79
C PRO A 124 8.31 -12.28 -7.85
N ASP A 125 8.80 -11.77 -6.74
CA ASP A 125 9.52 -12.51 -5.68
C ASP A 125 9.26 -11.83 -4.32
N VAL A 126 8.00 -11.47 -4.07
CA VAL A 126 7.63 -10.73 -2.86
C VAL A 126 7.67 -11.67 -1.67
N VAL A 127 8.35 -11.25 -0.63
CA VAL A 127 8.18 -11.82 0.69
C VAL A 127 6.81 -11.33 1.20
N VAL A 128 5.82 -12.17 1.10
CA VAL A 128 4.58 -11.99 1.83
C VAL A 128 4.96 -12.09 3.30
N ASN A 129 4.73 -11.02 4.06
CA ASN A 129 5.20 -10.84 5.44
C ASN A 129 5.33 -12.18 6.19
N PRO A 130 6.54 -12.58 6.62
CA PRO A 130 6.78 -13.89 7.25
C PRO A 130 6.04 -14.10 8.58
N ALA A 131 5.46 -13.03 9.18
CA ALA A 131 4.55 -13.16 10.31
C ALA A 131 3.15 -13.68 9.91
N ILE A 132 2.89 -13.87 8.60
CA ILE A 132 1.55 -14.12 8.07
C ILE A 132 1.49 -15.40 7.20
N GLY A 133 2.49 -16.20 7.22
CA GLY A 133 2.48 -17.50 6.56
C GLY A 133 3.80 -17.84 5.90
N SER A 134 4.33 -18.98 6.25
CA SER A 134 5.39 -19.63 5.47
C SER A 134 4.80 -20.14 4.15
N GLU A 135 5.63 -20.49 3.18
CA GLU A 135 5.20 -21.07 1.89
C GLU A 135 4.31 -22.31 2.04
N ASN A 136 4.23 -22.88 3.24
CA ASN A 136 3.47 -24.09 3.58
C ASN A 136 2.19 -23.80 4.38
N ASP A 137 1.90 -22.56 4.76
CA ASP A 137 0.72 -22.25 5.56
C ASP A 137 -0.50 -22.03 4.67
N SER A 138 -1.60 -22.66 5.04
CA SER A 138 -2.92 -22.31 4.49
C SER A 138 -3.36 -20.95 5.02
N TYR A 139 -4.06 -20.19 4.20
CA TYR A 139 -4.69 -18.94 4.63
C TYR A 139 -5.65 -19.17 5.81
N ASP A 140 -5.41 -18.53 6.96
CA ASP A 140 -6.16 -18.71 8.20
C ASP A 140 -7.32 -17.69 8.38
N GLY A 141 -7.55 -16.84 7.41
CA GLY A 141 -8.61 -15.83 7.42
C GLY A 141 -8.29 -14.53 8.18
N LYS A 142 -7.12 -14.40 8.79
CA LYS A 142 -6.76 -13.23 9.60
C LYS A 142 -6.03 -12.14 8.82
N TRP A 143 -5.23 -12.54 7.82
CA TRP A 143 -4.50 -11.58 6.99
C TRP A 143 -5.38 -11.11 5.84
N GLU A 144 -5.63 -9.82 5.74
CA GLU A 144 -6.53 -9.20 4.77
C GLU A 144 -5.83 -8.11 3.94
N PRO A 145 -4.86 -8.48 3.11
CA PRO A 145 -4.08 -7.51 2.32
C PRO A 145 -4.90 -6.75 1.29
N PHE A 146 -6.08 -7.29 0.92
CA PHE A 146 -6.99 -6.76 -0.10
C PHE A 146 -8.41 -6.60 0.47
N LYS A 147 -8.52 -6.04 1.67
CA LYS A 147 -9.82 -5.90 2.35
C LYS A 147 -10.79 -5.05 1.54
N ASN A 148 -12.01 -5.57 1.36
CA ASN A 148 -13.08 -4.95 0.57
C ASN A 148 -12.72 -4.67 -0.91
N CYS A 149 -11.70 -5.36 -1.43
CA CYS A 149 -11.31 -5.26 -2.84
C CYS A 149 -12.13 -6.22 -3.71
N THR A 150 -12.33 -5.89 -4.98
CA THR A 150 -13.06 -6.74 -5.94
C THR A 150 -12.38 -6.75 -7.30
N ASN A 151 -12.59 -7.83 -8.07
CA ASN A 151 -12.06 -7.98 -9.43
C ASN A 151 -10.53 -7.87 -9.48
N PHE A 152 -9.84 -8.52 -8.54
CA PHE A 152 -8.39 -8.53 -8.49
C PHE A 152 -7.80 -9.67 -9.31
N ILE A 153 -6.66 -9.37 -9.95
CA ILE A 153 -5.78 -10.35 -10.56
C ILE A 153 -4.46 -10.31 -9.79
N LEU A 154 -4.11 -11.43 -9.16
CA LEU A 154 -2.81 -11.60 -8.53
C LEU A 154 -1.89 -12.35 -9.48
N GLN A 155 -0.70 -11.81 -9.75
CA GLN A 155 0.28 -12.41 -10.64
C GLN A 155 1.60 -12.62 -9.88
N GLY A 156 2.17 -13.81 -10.00
CA GLY A 156 3.42 -14.09 -9.34
C GLY A 156 3.91 -15.51 -9.58
N LYS A 157 5.01 -15.88 -8.90
CA LYS A 157 5.47 -17.28 -8.90
C LYS A 157 4.47 -18.18 -8.19
N LYS A 158 4.62 -19.50 -8.40
CA LYS A 158 3.78 -20.49 -7.72
C LYS A 158 3.89 -20.32 -6.19
N ASN A 159 2.80 -19.89 -5.57
CA ASN A 159 2.69 -19.68 -4.14
C ASN A 159 1.35 -20.23 -3.65
N PRO A 160 1.33 -21.41 -2.99
CA PRO A 160 0.10 -22.07 -2.54
C PRO A 160 -0.74 -21.22 -1.59
N PHE A 161 -0.10 -20.44 -0.72
CA PHE A 161 -0.78 -19.54 0.20
C PHE A 161 -1.56 -18.45 -0.56
N MET A 162 -0.88 -17.75 -1.49
CA MET A 162 -1.53 -16.71 -2.30
C MET A 162 -2.59 -17.27 -3.25
N GLN A 163 -2.41 -18.50 -3.74
CA GLN A 163 -3.43 -19.20 -4.53
C GLN A 163 -4.67 -19.48 -3.68
N SER A 164 -4.51 -20.04 -2.48
CA SER A 164 -5.61 -20.31 -1.55
C SER A 164 -6.32 -19.03 -1.12
N TYR A 165 -5.58 -17.97 -0.85
CA TYR A 165 -6.13 -16.66 -0.54
C TYR A 165 -6.96 -16.12 -1.71
N ALA A 166 -6.43 -16.13 -2.93
CA ALA A 166 -7.12 -15.65 -4.11
C ALA A 166 -8.45 -16.40 -4.32
N VAL A 167 -8.42 -17.73 -4.23
CA VAL A 167 -9.64 -18.56 -4.33
C VAL A 167 -10.65 -18.18 -3.25
N SER A 168 -10.24 -18.02 -2.00
CA SER A 168 -11.14 -17.66 -0.89
C SER A 168 -11.82 -16.31 -1.07
N LYS A 169 -11.21 -15.39 -1.84
CA LYS A 169 -11.72 -14.04 -2.11
C LYS A 169 -12.38 -13.90 -3.50
N GLY A 170 -12.42 -14.96 -4.29
CA GLY A 170 -12.92 -14.91 -5.67
C GLY A 170 -12.02 -14.12 -6.62
N PHE A 171 -10.71 -14.03 -6.34
CA PHE A 171 -9.72 -13.40 -7.20
C PHE A 171 -9.10 -14.39 -8.17
N THR A 172 -8.62 -13.91 -9.30
CA THR A 172 -7.80 -14.69 -10.22
C THR A 172 -6.34 -14.70 -9.74
N TYR A 173 -5.71 -15.88 -9.71
CA TYR A 173 -4.26 -16.02 -9.53
C TYR A 173 -3.63 -16.56 -10.81
N SER A 174 -2.67 -15.84 -11.38
CA SER A 174 -1.92 -16.28 -12.55
C SER A 174 -0.42 -16.39 -12.25
N ILE A 175 0.16 -17.50 -12.67
CA ILE A 175 1.60 -17.76 -12.53
C ILE A 175 2.32 -17.09 -13.72
N VAL A 176 3.35 -16.29 -13.42
CA VAL A 176 4.18 -15.57 -14.39
C VAL A 176 5.66 -15.83 -14.13
#